data_66800eff4b84700d60cb26504916c6c5
#
_entry.id   66800eff4b84700d60cb26504916c6c5
#
_cell.length_a   1.000
_cell.length_b   1.000
_cell.length_c   1.000
_cell.angle_alpha   90.00
_cell.angle_beta   90.00
_cell.angle_gamma   90.00
#
_symmetry.space_group_name_H-M   'P 1'
#
loop_
_entity.id
_entity.type
_entity.pdbx_description
1 polymer ?
#
loop_
_entity_poly.entity_id
_entity_poly.type
_entity_poly.pdbx_seq_one_letter_code
_entity_poly.pdbx_strand_id
1 'polypeptide(L)'
;MVKKHLGVKAKPFSTDEWGWVVREGAKILNENHWFPAATLIIGWPDETPDETKYTIDLIDDFKQTRMKGLVAPLLYQDFNEKNSMHFGNLNEAQFTLFWRCWEHNLRVINDIIPIIIRNKSFGPPMKLIMYGMIKAGTWAIMRYLRGLCKELFNGRLPDEIMEHYSRSRSVTAPAYTR
;
A
#
# COMPACT_ATOMS: atom_id res chain seq x y z
N MET A 1 4.24 -15.99 -5.29
CA MET A 1 3.30 -15.94 -4.14
C MET A 1 1.87 -16.29 -4.52
N VAL A 2 1.21 -15.59 -5.45
CA VAL A 2 -0.21 -15.81 -5.81
C VAL A 2 -0.48 -17.26 -6.25
N LYS A 3 0.36 -17.84 -7.12
CA LYS A 3 0.20 -19.24 -7.58
C LYS A 3 0.22 -20.24 -6.43
N LYS A 4 1.07 -20.05 -5.44
CA LYS A 4 1.26 -20.97 -4.33
C LYS A 4 0.15 -20.88 -3.28
N HIS A 5 -0.34 -19.66 -2.99
CA HIS A 5 -1.21 -19.42 -1.84
C HIS A 5 -2.66 -19.10 -2.19
N LEU A 6 -2.94 -18.62 -3.40
CA LEU A 6 -4.29 -18.22 -3.83
C LEU A 6 -4.94 -19.20 -4.83
N GLY A 7 -4.22 -20.14 -5.41
CA GLY A 7 -4.60 -21.00 -6.52
C GLY A 7 -6.11 -21.24 -6.71
N VAL A 8 -6.75 -21.94 -5.76
CA VAL A 8 -8.20 -22.23 -5.82
C VAL A 8 -9.06 -20.99 -5.57
N LYS A 9 -8.59 -20.05 -4.72
CA LYS A 9 -9.33 -18.84 -4.35
C LYS A 9 -9.34 -17.79 -5.47
N ALA A 10 -8.43 -17.87 -6.42
CA ALA A 10 -8.41 -16.97 -7.57
C ALA A 10 -9.46 -17.31 -8.63
N LYS A 11 -10.05 -18.52 -8.60
CA LYS A 11 -11.08 -18.95 -9.57
C LYS A 11 -12.28 -18.00 -9.59
N PRO A 12 -12.86 -17.70 -10.75
CA PRO A 12 -12.61 -18.31 -12.07
C PRO A 12 -11.39 -17.76 -12.82
N PHE A 13 -10.68 -16.77 -12.28
CA PHE A 13 -9.51 -16.15 -12.91
C PHE A 13 -8.24 -16.98 -12.70
N SER A 14 -7.28 -16.82 -13.59
CA SER A 14 -5.93 -17.34 -13.40
C SER A 14 -5.16 -16.49 -12.39
N THR A 15 -4.12 -17.08 -11.80
CA THR A 15 -3.26 -16.34 -10.87
C THR A 15 -2.47 -15.20 -11.55
N ASP A 16 -2.24 -15.33 -12.87
CA ASP A 16 -1.54 -14.31 -13.65
C ASP A 16 -2.44 -13.09 -13.94
N GLU A 17 -3.77 -13.27 -13.94
CA GLU A 17 -4.76 -12.21 -14.09
C GLU A 17 -5.06 -11.47 -12.77
N TRP A 18 -4.56 -11.97 -11.63
CA TRP A 18 -4.94 -11.47 -10.32
C TRP A 18 -4.71 -9.95 -10.14
N GLY A 19 -3.59 -9.42 -10.64
CA GLY A 19 -3.31 -7.99 -10.61
C GLY A 19 -4.35 -7.17 -11.37
N TRP A 20 -4.80 -7.66 -12.54
CA TRP A 20 -5.86 -7.06 -13.32
C TRP A 20 -7.21 -7.14 -12.57
N VAL A 21 -7.57 -8.29 -12.01
CA VAL A 21 -8.79 -8.47 -11.23
C VAL A 21 -8.88 -7.47 -10.07
N VAL A 22 -7.78 -7.25 -9.35
CA VAL A 22 -7.73 -6.31 -8.24
C VAL A 22 -7.93 -4.86 -8.74
N ARG A 23 -7.31 -4.48 -9.86
CA ARG A 23 -7.48 -3.15 -10.47
C ARG A 23 -8.92 -2.90 -10.91
N GLU A 24 -9.50 -3.84 -11.66
CA GLU A 24 -10.89 -3.70 -12.13
C GLU A 24 -11.88 -3.72 -10.96
N GLY A 25 -11.67 -4.57 -9.97
CA GLY A 25 -12.47 -4.57 -8.75
C GLY A 25 -12.42 -3.21 -8.03
N ALA A 26 -11.23 -2.64 -7.87
CA ALA A 26 -11.05 -1.31 -7.26
C ALA A 26 -11.76 -0.21 -8.07
N LYS A 27 -11.70 -0.28 -9.40
CA LYS A 27 -12.39 0.65 -10.30
C LYS A 27 -13.91 0.55 -10.15
N ILE A 28 -14.47 -0.66 -10.19
CA ILE A 28 -15.90 -0.90 -10.00
C ILE A 28 -16.37 -0.35 -8.65
N LEU A 29 -15.63 -0.59 -7.58
CA LEU A 29 -15.94 -0.06 -6.25
C LEU A 29 -15.95 1.47 -6.23
N ASN A 30 -14.96 2.10 -6.86
CA ASN A 30 -14.89 3.56 -6.98
C ASN A 30 -16.06 4.16 -7.77
N GLU A 31 -16.42 3.56 -8.90
CA GLU A 31 -17.54 4.00 -9.76
C GLU A 31 -18.87 3.91 -9.02
N ASN A 32 -19.02 2.93 -8.14
CA ASN A 32 -20.22 2.74 -7.32
C ASN A 32 -20.14 3.44 -5.95
N HIS A 33 -19.20 4.35 -5.74
CA HIS A 33 -19.03 5.12 -4.51
C HIS A 33 -18.78 4.31 -3.24
N TRP A 34 -18.25 3.09 -3.38
CA TRP A 34 -17.83 2.27 -2.25
C TRP A 34 -16.45 2.71 -1.76
N PHE A 35 -16.24 2.52 -0.46
CA PHE A 35 -14.97 2.81 0.20
C PHE A 35 -14.39 1.50 0.74
N PRO A 36 -13.62 0.75 -0.06
CA PRO A 36 -13.04 -0.51 0.38
C PRO A 36 -11.92 -0.30 1.38
N ALA A 37 -11.74 -1.27 2.27
CA ALA A 37 -10.55 -1.45 3.08
C ALA A 37 -9.93 -2.81 2.72
N ALA A 38 -8.78 -2.78 2.08
CA ALA A 38 -8.02 -3.97 1.73
C ALA A 38 -6.92 -4.21 2.75
N THR A 39 -6.62 -5.46 3.06
CA THR A 39 -5.43 -5.86 3.82
C THR A 39 -4.37 -6.39 2.87
N LEU A 40 -3.11 -6.04 3.12
CA LEU A 40 -1.95 -6.50 2.38
C LEU A 40 -0.94 -7.09 3.35
N ILE A 41 -0.60 -8.37 3.20
CA ILE A 41 0.41 -9.03 4.02
C ILE A 41 1.77 -8.87 3.35
N ILE A 42 2.75 -8.37 4.09
CA ILE A 42 4.13 -8.12 3.65
C ILE A 42 5.07 -9.03 4.41
N GLY A 43 6.06 -9.58 3.70
CA GLY A 43 7.09 -10.42 4.30
C GLY A 43 6.68 -11.86 4.46
N TRP A 44 5.86 -12.36 3.54
CA TRP A 44 5.57 -13.80 3.45
C TRP A 44 6.88 -14.58 3.27
N PRO A 45 7.09 -15.75 3.91
CA PRO A 45 8.37 -16.46 3.91
C PRO A 45 8.98 -16.76 2.55
N ASP A 46 8.15 -16.94 1.52
CA ASP A 46 8.59 -17.23 0.15
C ASP A 46 8.43 -16.02 -0.79
N GLU A 47 8.21 -14.81 -0.25
CA GLU A 47 8.03 -13.61 -1.04
C GLU A 47 9.35 -13.19 -1.68
N THR A 48 9.36 -13.10 -3.01
CA THR A 48 10.53 -12.62 -3.76
C THR A 48 10.51 -11.11 -3.93
N PRO A 49 11.68 -10.46 -4.07
CA PRO A 49 11.74 -9.00 -4.34
C PRO A 49 10.96 -8.58 -5.59
N ASP A 50 10.87 -9.44 -6.60
CA ASP A 50 10.12 -9.13 -7.83
C ASP A 50 8.61 -9.16 -7.57
N GLU A 51 8.10 -10.10 -6.78
CA GLU A 51 6.70 -10.13 -6.37
C GLU A 51 6.33 -8.90 -5.55
N THR A 52 7.20 -8.47 -4.64
CA THR A 52 7.02 -7.23 -3.88
C THR A 52 6.93 -6.02 -4.82
N LYS A 53 7.78 -5.94 -5.86
CA LYS A 53 7.74 -4.87 -6.86
C LYS A 53 6.42 -4.82 -7.64
N TYR A 54 5.88 -5.98 -8.07
CA TYR A 54 4.56 -6.01 -8.72
C TYR A 54 3.46 -5.45 -7.81
N THR A 55 3.57 -5.70 -6.51
CA THR A 55 2.61 -5.16 -5.54
C THR A 55 2.81 -3.65 -5.36
N ILE A 56 4.04 -3.14 -5.36
CA ILE A 56 4.34 -1.70 -5.36
C ILE A 56 3.70 -1.04 -6.59
N ASP A 57 3.91 -1.60 -7.79
CA ASP A 57 3.32 -1.09 -9.02
C ASP A 57 1.78 -1.02 -8.93
N LEU A 58 1.14 -2.01 -8.31
CA LEU A 58 -0.31 -2.02 -8.07
C LEU A 58 -0.75 -0.88 -7.13
N ILE A 59 -0.01 -0.62 -6.06
CA ILE A 59 -0.32 0.48 -5.14
C ILE A 59 -0.09 1.85 -5.81
N ASP A 60 0.93 1.97 -6.65
CA ASP A 60 1.18 3.18 -7.42
C ASP A 60 0.07 3.42 -8.47
N ASP A 61 -0.46 2.37 -9.10
CA ASP A 61 -1.66 2.47 -9.95
C ASP A 61 -2.87 2.98 -9.18
N PHE A 62 -3.09 2.52 -7.95
CA PHE A 62 -4.16 3.05 -7.08
C PHE A 62 -3.98 4.53 -6.77
N LYS A 63 -2.73 5.00 -6.65
CA LYS A 63 -2.43 6.42 -6.48
C LYS A 63 -2.77 7.21 -7.75
N GLN A 64 -2.40 6.72 -8.94
CA GLN A 64 -2.66 7.36 -10.22
C GLN A 64 -4.16 7.42 -10.56
N THR A 65 -4.88 6.32 -10.34
CA THR A 65 -6.33 6.22 -10.59
C THR A 65 -7.17 6.88 -9.51
N ARG A 66 -6.55 7.45 -8.46
CA ARG A 66 -7.20 8.06 -7.30
C ARG A 66 -8.22 7.12 -6.64
N MET A 67 -7.87 5.85 -6.50
CA MET A 67 -8.70 4.90 -5.80
C MET A 67 -9.07 5.42 -4.40
N LYS A 68 -10.37 5.40 -4.09
CA LYS A 68 -10.92 5.78 -2.79
C LYS A 68 -11.06 4.51 -1.94
N GLY A 69 -10.06 4.22 -1.15
CA GLY A 69 -10.07 3.06 -0.27
C GLY A 69 -8.76 3.00 0.51
N LEU A 70 -8.73 2.27 1.60
CA LEU A 70 -7.52 2.10 2.40
C LEU A 70 -6.85 0.76 2.07
N VAL A 71 -5.54 0.75 2.15
CA VAL A 71 -4.73 -0.47 2.07
C VAL A 71 -3.96 -0.60 3.38
N ALA A 72 -4.38 -1.51 4.25
CA ALA A 72 -3.71 -1.76 5.53
C ALA A 72 -2.52 -2.73 5.33
N PRO A 73 -1.27 -2.25 5.39
CA PRO A 73 -0.10 -3.12 5.32
C PRO A 73 0.07 -3.83 6.66
N LEU A 74 0.01 -5.15 6.64
CA LEU A 74 0.23 -6.02 7.79
C LEU A 74 1.53 -6.79 7.58
N LEU A 75 2.35 -6.88 8.62
CA LEU A 75 3.51 -7.77 8.59
C LEU A 75 3.07 -9.22 8.81
N TYR A 76 3.66 -10.13 8.06
CA TYR A 76 3.38 -11.56 8.21
C TYR A 76 3.64 -12.02 9.65
N GLN A 77 2.68 -12.75 10.22
CA GLN A 77 2.79 -13.37 11.53
C GLN A 77 2.65 -14.88 11.39
N ASP A 78 3.62 -15.62 11.90
CA ASP A 78 3.58 -17.07 11.99
C ASP A 78 2.95 -17.47 13.32
N PHE A 79 2.04 -18.45 13.33
CA PHE A 79 1.45 -18.98 14.55
C PHE A 79 2.49 -19.56 15.54
N ASN A 80 3.63 -20.02 15.02
CA ASN A 80 4.73 -20.57 15.82
C ASN A 80 5.82 -19.53 16.15
N GLU A 81 5.61 -18.26 15.80
CA GLU A 81 6.52 -17.12 15.99
C GLU A 81 7.89 -17.24 15.28
N LYS A 82 8.26 -18.42 14.78
CA LYS A 82 9.61 -18.69 14.23
C LYS A 82 9.94 -17.87 12.97
N ASN A 83 8.91 -17.58 12.15
CA ASN A 83 9.07 -16.90 10.86
C ASN A 83 8.28 -15.58 10.81
N SER A 84 7.88 -15.05 11.97
CA SER A 84 7.15 -13.78 12.02
C SER A 84 8.03 -12.63 11.54
N MET A 85 7.47 -11.77 10.70
CA MET A 85 8.15 -10.61 10.16
C MET A 85 8.09 -9.44 11.16
N HIS A 86 9.20 -8.78 11.35
CA HIS A 86 9.34 -7.56 12.14
C HIS A 86 9.94 -6.44 11.29
N PHE A 87 9.75 -5.19 11.68
CA PHE A 87 10.30 -4.05 10.94
C PHE A 87 11.81 -4.15 10.69
N GLY A 88 12.58 -4.64 11.66
CA GLY A 88 14.03 -4.82 11.53
C GLY A 88 14.45 -5.87 10.50
N ASN A 89 13.53 -6.73 10.07
CA ASN A 89 13.79 -7.81 9.10
C ASN A 89 13.28 -7.48 7.69
N LEU A 90 12.62 -6.32 7.50
CA LEU A 90 12.15 -5.91 6.19
C LEU A 90 13.33 -5.59 5.27
N ASN A 91 13.29 -6.14 4.06
CA ASN A 91 14.19 -5.69 3.01
C ASN A 91 13.71 -4.35 2.41
N GLU A 92 14.56 -3.73 1.58
CA GLU A 92 14.28 -2.43 0.96
C GLU A 92 12.96 -2.41 0.16
N ALA A 93 12.65 -3.47 -0.60
CA ALA A 93 11.43 -3.55 -1.39
C ALA A 93 10.19 -3.68 -0.50
N GLN A 94 10.23 -4.52 0.52
CA GLN A 94 9.14 -4.71 1.49
C GLN A 94 8.86 -3.44 2.29
N PHE A 95 9.90 -2.73 2.73
CA PHE A 95 9.73 -1.45 3.41
C PHE A 95 9.17 -0.39 2.46
N THR A 96 9.63 -0.35 1.21
CA THR A 96 9.07 0.54 0.18
C THR A 96 7.59 0.27 -0.04
N LEU A 97 7.18 -1.00 -0.12
CA LEU A 97 5.78 -1.37 -0.24
C LEU A 97 4.96 -0.89 0.96
N PHE A 98 5.47 -1.11 2.19
CA PHE A 98 4.85 -0.61 3.41
C PHE A 98 4.66 0.92 3.38
N TRP A 99 5.69 1.65 2.97
CA TRP A 99 5.65 3.10 2.82
C TRP A 99 4.63 3.54 1.77
N ARG A 100 4.59 2.91 0.58
CA ARG A 100 3.64 3.25 -0.49
C ARG A 100 2.18 3.05 -0.05
N CYS A 101 1.89 2.01 0.71
CA CYS A 101 0.57 1.83 1.31
C CYS A 101 0.19 3.00 2.21
N TRP A 102 1.11 3.48 3.05
CA TRP A 102 0.85 4.63 3.92
C TRP A 102 0.73 5.94 3.14
N GLU A 103 1.54 6.19 2.13
CA GLU A 103 1.38 7.37 1.25
C GLU A 103 0.00 7.36 0.59
N HIS A 104 -0.44 6.21 0.07
CA HIS A 104 -1.77 6.05 -0.49
C HIS A 104 -2.85 6.36 0.55
N ASN A 105 -2.77 5.74 1.73
CA ASN A 105 -3.75 5.92 2.81
C ASN A 105 -3.84 7.38 3.27
N LEU A 106 -2.71 8.05 3.45
CA LEU A 106 -2.68 9.45 3.88
C LEU A 106 -3.25 10.39 2.82
N ARG A 107 -3.06 10.10 1.53
CA ARG A 107 -3.71 10.82 0.44
C ARG A 107 -5.23 10.65 0.53
N VAL A 108 -5.70 9.39 0.63
CA VAL A 108 -7.14 9.08 0.72
C VAL A 108 -7.77 9.75 1.95
N ILE A 109 -7.10 9.72 3.11
CA ILE A 109 -7.55 10.40 4.33
C ILE A 109 -7.67 11.91 4.09
N ASN A 110 -6.70 12.53 3.42
CA ASN A 110 -6.77 13.95 3.07
C ASN A 110 -7.93 14.26 2.10
N ASP A 111 -8.21 13.37 1.14
CA ASP A 111 -9.33 13.53 0.20
C ASP A 111 -10.71 13.43 0.89
N ILE A 112 -10.79 12.75 2.03
CA ILE A 112 -12.02 12.64 2.84
C ILE A 112 -12.26 13.89 3.72
N ILE A 113 -11.23 14.67 4.07
CA ILE A 113 -11.36 15.86 4.92
C ILE A 113 -12.46 16.82 4.44
N PRO A 114 -12.55 17.19 3.15
CA PRO A 114 -13.62 18.07 2.66
C PRO A 114 -15.03 17.50 2.87
N ILE A 115 -15.18 16.16 2.81
CA ILE A 115 -16.46 15.48 3.04
C ILE A 115 -16.86 15.65 4.51
N ILE A 116 -15.93 15.44 5.44
CA ILE A 116 -16.15 15.61 6.88
C ILE A 116 -16.51 17.06 7.20
N ILE A 117 -15.79 18.03 6.64
CA ILE A 117 -16.04 19.46 6.85
C ILE A 117 -17.42 19.88 6.33
N ARG A 118 -17.87 19.33 5.20
CA ARG A 118 -19.19 19.63 4.61
C ARG A 118 -20.34 18.95 5.33
N ASN A 119 -20.08 17.94 6.15
CA ASN A 119 -21.12 17.22 6.86
C ASN A 119 -21.83 18.15 7.86
N LYS A 120 -23.16 18.32 7.69
CA LYS A 120 -23.98 19.19 8.51
C LYS A 120 -24.23 18.64 9.92
N SER A 121 -24.04 17.34 10.14
CA SER A 121 -24.19 16.69 11.45
C SER A 121 -23.14 17.11 12.47
N PHE A 122 -22.03 17.68 12.01
CA PHE A 122 -20.95 18.14 12.90
C PHE A 122 -20.96 19.67 13.02
N GLY A 123 -21.02 20.16 14.25
CA GLY A 123 -20.85 21.60 14.55
C GLY A 123 -19.41 22.08 14.28
N PRO A 124 -19.22 23.43 14.14
CA PRO A 124 -17.90 24.00 13.82
C PRO A 124 -16.77 23.56 14.76
N PRO A 125 -16.96 23.49 16.10
CA PRO A 125 -15.91 23.04 17.00
C PRO A 125 -15.48 21.59 16.73
N MET A 126 -16.44 20.69 16.47
CA MET A 126 -16.14 19.29 16.18
C MET A 126 -15.36 19.13 14.88
N LYS A 127 -15.72 19.88 13.84
CA LYS A 127 -14.98 19.89 12.56
C LYS A 127 -13.53 20.32 12.73
N LEU A 128 -13.29 21.35 13.53
CA LEU A 128 -11.94 21.84 13.82
C LEU A 128 -11.11 20.79 14.58
N ILE A 129 -11.72 20.14 15.59
CA ILE A 129 -11.07 19.07 16.34
C ILE A 129 -10.71 17.90 15.41
N MET A 130 -11.67 17.42 14.60
CA MET A 130 -11.43 16.31 13.65
C MET A 130 -10.33 16.65 12.64
N TYR A 131 -10.37 17.87 12.09
CA TYR A 131 -9.32 18.32 11.18
C TYR A 131 -7.94 18.32 11.85
N GLY A 132 -7.85 18.86 13.06
CA GLY A 132 -6.62 18.91 13.85
C GLY A 132 -6.08 17.49 14.13
N MET A 133 -6.95 16.57 14.56
CA MET A 133 -6.60 15.17 14.83
C MET A 133 -6.06 14.47 13.58
N ILE A 134 -6.73 14.64 12.42
CA ILE A 134 -6.29 14.04 11.15
C ILE A 134 -4.90 14.58 10.76
N LYS A 135 -4.71 15.90 10.83
CA LYS A 135 -3.41 16.51 10.49
C LYS A 135 -2.29 16.09 11.45
N ALA A 136 -2.56 16.06 12.74
CA ALA A 136 -1.60 15.61 13.75
C ALA A 136 -1.26 14.11 13.54
N GLY A 137 -2.26 13.26 13.29
CA GLY A 137 -2.06 11.84 13.01
C GLY A 137 -1.24 11.62 11.73
N THR A 138 -1.56 12.33 10.65
CA THR A 138 -0.78 12.30 9.39
C THR A 138 0.68 12.67 9.63
N TRP A 139 0.92 13.77 10.35
CA TRP A 139 2.27 14.21 10.68
C TRP A 139 3.01 13.18 11.54
N ALA A 140 2.37 12.62 12.56
CA ALA A 140 2.97 11.62 13.44
C ALA A 140 3.37 10.35 12.67
N ILE A 141 2.49 9.85 11.79
CA ILE A 141 2.77 8.69 10.93
C ILE A 141 3.98 8.97 10.03
N MET A 142 4.00 10.10 9.33
CA MET A 142 5.11 10.44 8.44
C MET A 142 6.42 10.65 9.20
N ARG A 143 6.37 11.22 10.41
CA ARG A 143 7.54 11.35 11.28
C ARG A 143 8.06 9.98 11.71
N TYR A 144 7.17 9.06 12.09
CA TYR A 144 7.52 7.70 12.46
C TYR A 144 8.18 6.95 11.30
N LEU A 145 7.56 6.97 10.11
CA LEU A 145 8.10 6.32 8.91
C LEU A 145 9.48 6.84 8.53
N ARG A 146 9.70 8.18 8.60
CA ARG A 146 11.03 8.77 8.37
C ARG A 146 12.05 8.36 9.44
N GLY A 147 11.60 8.15 10.68
CA GLY A 147 12.43 7.58 11.74
C GLY A 147 12.92 6.19 11.39
N LEU A 148 12.01 5.32 10.93
CA LEU A 148 12.35 3.97 10.44
C LEU A 148 13.33 4.00 9.25
N CYS A 149 13.17 4.93 8.30
CA CYS A 149 14.13 5.09 7.20
C CYS A 149 15.54 5.38 7.70
N LYS A 150 15.68 6.25 8.70
CA LYS A 150 16.98 6.56 9.28
C LYS A 150 17.61 5.37 9.98
N GLU A 151 16.81 4.63 10.72
CA GLU A 151 17.26 3.50 11.51
C GLU A 151 17.62 2.29 10.65
N LEU A 152 16.75 1.92 9.70
CA LEU A 152 16.88 0.67 8.96
C LEU A 152 17.66 0.83 7.64
N PHE A 153 17.62 2.00 7.01
CA PHE A 153 18.15 2.22 5.65
C PHE A 153 19.10 3.42 5.53
N ASN A 154 19.76 3.81 6.62
CA ASN A 154 20.71 4.93 6.65
C ASN A 154 20.15 6.24 6.10
N GLY A 155 18.85 6.48 6.30
CA GLY A 155 18.16 7.70 5.87
C GLY A 155 17.73 7.71 4.40
N ARG A 156 18.01 6.66 3.61
CA ARG A 156 17.54 6.57 2.22
C ARG A 156 16.00 6.50 2.21
N LEU A 157 15.38 7.38 1.42
CA LEU A 157 13.93 7.38 1.24
C LEU A 157 13.51 6.36 0.19
N PRO A 158 12.27 5.85 0.25
CA PRO A 158 11.77 4.88 -0.71
C PRO A 158 11.85 5.31 -2.17
N ASP A 159 11.75 6.60 -2.48
CA ASP A 159 11.91 7.11 -3.85
C ASP A 159 13.34 6.90 -4.38
N GLU A 160 14.37 7.12 -3.55
CA GLU A 160 15.77 6.85 -3.89
C GLU A 160 16.03 5.35 -4.08
N ILE A 161 15.38 4.52 -3.26
CA ILE A 161 15.41 3.06 -3.38
C ILE A 161 14.77 2.64 -4.71
N MET A 162 13.61 3.20 -5.07
CA MET A 162 12.88 2.87 -6.30
C MET A 162 13.58 3.37 -7.57
N GLU A 163 14.30 4.48 -7.54
CA GLU A 163 15.14 4.90 -8.67
C GLU A 163 16.20 3.85 -9.00
N HIS A 164 16.81 3.23 -8.01
CA HIS A 164 17.76 2.16 -8.22
C HIS A 164 17.11 0.94 -8.89
N TYR A 165 15.89 0.59 -8.50
CA TYR A 165 15.13 -0.51 -9.10
C TYR A 165 14.61 -0.20 -10.51
N SER A 166 14.21 1.04 -10.80
CA SER A 166 13.73 1.43 -12.14
C SER A 166 14.85 1.44 -13.18
N ARG A 167 16.04 1.88 -12.81
CA ARG A 167 17.22 1.83 -13.68
C ARG A 167 17.64 0.40 -14.05
N SER A 168 17.45 -0.56 -13.14
CA SER A 168 17.73 -1.97 -13.44
C SER A 168 16.68 -2.61 -14.37
N ARG A 169 15.44 -2.07 -14.45
CA ARG A 169 14.36 -2.54 -15.34
C ARG A 169 14.53 -2.16 -16.81
N SER A 170 15.24 -1.08 -17.12
CA SER A 170 15.48 -0.68 -18.51
C SER A 170 16.29 -1.71 -19.32
N VAL A 171 16.80 -2.75 -18.66
CA VAL A 171 17.62 -3.80 -19.26
C VAL A 171 16.86 -5.12 -19.51
N THR A 172 15.69 -5.37 -18.87
CA THR A 172 15.04 -6.68 -18.91
C THR A 172 13.50 -6.66 -18.86
N ALA A 173 12.83 -5.77 -19.60
CA ALA A 173 11.37 -5.82 -19.69
C ALA A 173 10.91 -6.83 -20.75
N PRO A 174 10.21 -7.94 -20.40
CA PRO A 174 9.42 -8.65 -21.38
C PRO A 174 8.22 -7.79 -21.75
N ALA A 175 8.05 -7.52 -23.05
CA ALA A 175 6.91 -6.83 -23.60
C ALA A 175 5.63 -7.64 -23.25
N TYR A 176 4.79 -7.11 -22.36
CA TYR A 176 3.41 -7.55 -22.28
C TYR A 176 2.65 -6.96 -23.48
N THR A 177 2.64 -7.70 -24.58
CA THR A 177 1.68 -7.47 -25.66
C THR A 177 0.27 -7.78 -25.14
N ARG A 178 -0.63 -6.87 -25.43
CA ARG A 178 -2.07 -6.85 -25.13
C ARG A 178 -2.81 -8.05 -25.70
#